data_2dbdfe2bb403a9b5204faf925944bb63
#
_entry.id   2dbdfe2bb403a9b5204faf925944bb63
#
_cell.length_a   1.000
_cell.length_b   1.000
_cell.length_c   1.000
_cell.angle_alpha   90.00
_cell.angle_beta   90.00
_cell.angle_gamma   90.00
#
_symmetry.space_group_name_H-M   'P 1'
#
loop_
_entity.id
_entity.type
_entity.pdbx_description
1 polymer ?
#
loop_
_entity_poly.entity_id
_entity_poly.type
_entity_poly.pdbx_seq_one_letter_code
_entity_poly.pdbx_strand_id
1 'polypeptide(L)'
;MSQNHLTSENIARLASRIPNGTWDTHMHVVDPRAFPLSKDAQYQPSPHTLDDAHAFLNQLGIQKMVIVQPSIYSNDNACTLDGLRRLGSKNGRAVVQFDPETTSREQLREWHDLGVRGVRLNFKSVGGKVEQAALTASMRRYADAVRELGWVLELYIALEDVPLLEKAMAEELGLKVCVDHFGHPSPESMEKAKKAQDLPGFDSLVRLLERGQTWVKVSASYRLSRDPTHPIVESLCREILKTRPDRCVFATDWPHTRFDGLDVVPYLDAVLDAIEAEGISLQQVLVSNPQELFDAEAR
;
A
#
# COMPACT_ATOMS: atom_id res chain seq x y z
N MET A 1 16.72 5.77 -27.93
CA MET A 1 15.76 5.72 -26.81
C MET A 1 15.24 4.30 -26.75
N SER A 2 15.84 3.47 -25.91
CA SER A 2 15.48 2.05 -25.81
C SER A 2 14.21 1.98 -24.96
N GLN A 3 13.09 1.60 -25.60
CA GLN A 3 11.94 1.09 -24.90
C GLN A 3 12.40 -0.20 -24.23
N ASN A 4 12.63 -0.18 -22.92
CA ASN A 4 12.76 -1.41 -22.14
C ASN A 4 11.39 -2.08 -22.15
N HIS A 5 11.15 -2.89 -23.18
CA HIS A 5 10.05 -3.83 -23.18
C HIS A 5 10.32 -4.82 -22.05
N LEU A 6 9.36 -4.98 -21.14
CA LEU A 6 9.23 -6.14 -20.28
C LEU A 6 9.54 -7.36 -21.13
N THR A 7 10.71 -7.97 -20.96
CA THR A 7 11.00 -9.17 -21.75
C THR A 7 10.07 -10.27 -21.25
N SER A 8 9.42 -10.95 -22.15
CA SER A 8 8.48 -12.05 -21.81
C SER A 8 9.13 -13.08 -20.89
N GLU A 9 10.44 -13.26 -20.98
CA GLU A 9 11.23 -14.16 -20.13
C GLU A 9 11.31 -13.69 -18.67
N ASN A 10 11.57 -12.41 -18.41
CA ASN A 10 11.63 -11.86 -17.05
C ASN A 10 10.27 -11.90 -16.36
N ILE A 11 9.19 -11.61 -17.09
CA ILE A 11 7.83 -11.73 -16.58
C ILE A 11 7.52 -13.19 -16.23
N ALA A 12 7.81 -14.13 -17.13
CA ALA A 12 7.57 -15.56 -16.90
C ALA A 12 8.35 -16.11 -15.70
N ARG A 13 9.60 -15.66 -15.53
CA ARG A 13 10.44 -16.01 -14.38
C ARG A 13 9.82 -15.48 -13.07
N LEU A 14 9.44 -14.21 -13.02
CA LEU A 14 8.77 -13.63 -11.85
C LEU A 14 7.46 -14.36 -11.55
N ALA A 15 6.61 -14.56 -12.56
CA ALA A 15 5.33 -15.23 -12.41
C ALA A 15 5.47 -16.67 -11.87
N SER A 16 6.54 -17.39 -12.23
CA SER A 16 6.79 -18.74 -11.72
C SER A 16 7.08 -18.80 -10.20
N ARG A 17 7.46 -17.67 -9.60
CA ARG A 17 7.72 -17.52 -8.15
C ARG A 17 6.46 -17.14 -7.37
N ILE A 18 5.49 -16.53 -8.03
CA ILE A 18 4.28 -15.99 -7.38
C ILE A 18 3.37 -17.15 -6.93
N PRO A 19 3.06 -17.28 -5.63
CA PRO A 19 2.16 -18.33 -5.15
C PRO A 19 0.72 -18.15 -5.66
N ASN A 20 0.01 -19.26 -5.82
CA ASN A 20 -1.43 -19.20 -6.11
C ASN A 20 -2.19 -18.51 -4.98
N GLY A 21 -3.12 -17.64 -5.34
CA GLY A 21 -3.93 -16.89 -4.38
C GLY A 21 -3.29 -15.60 -3.88
N THR A 22 -2.15 -15.20 -4.47
CA THR A 22 -1.46 -13.93 -4.19
C THR A 22 -2.40 -12.74 -4.34
N TRP A 23 -2.25 -11.80 -3.41
CA TRP A 23 -2.85 -10.47 -3.41
C TRP A 23 -1.83 -9.40 -3.82
N ASP A 24 -2.22 -8.54 -4.75
CA ASP A 24 -1.64 -7.21 -4.83
C ASP A 24 -2.36 -6.31 -3.83
N THR A 25 -1.68 -5.89 -2.77
CA THR A 25 -2.34 -5.15 -1.67
C THR A 25 -2.36 -3.64 -1.87
N HIS A 26 -1.85 -3.13 -3.00
CA HIS A 26 -1.89 -1.70 -3.32
C HIS A 26 -1.84 -1.46 -4.82
N MET A 27 -2.97 -1.09 -5.37
CA MET A 27 -3.06 -0.64 -6.74
C MET A 27 -4.17 0.39 -6.90
N HIS A 28 -4.14 1.15 -8.00
CA HIS A 28 -5.11 2.19 -8.29
C HIS A 28 -5.81 1.95 -9.62
N VAL A 29 -7.12 2.10 -9.66
CA VAL A 29 -7.89 2.19 -10.91
C VAL A 29 -8.18 3.66 -11.21
N VAL A 30 -7.91 4.07 -12.44
CA VAL A 30 -8.09 5.45 -12.91
C VAL A 30 -8.81 5.44 -14.25
N ASP A 31 -10.03 5.93 -14.27
CA ASP A 31 -10.81 6.11 -15.50
C ASP A 31 -11.45 7.51 -15.53
N PRO A 32 -10.71 8.56 -15.94
CA PRO A 32 -11.21 9.93 -15.93
C PRO A 32 -12.28 10.19 -17.00
N ARG A 33 -12.54 9.22 -17.90
CA ARG A 33 -13.63 9.30 -18.88
C ARG A 33 -14.98 8.96 -18.26
N ALA A 34 -15.00 7.93 -17.40
CA ALA A 34 -16.20 7.49 -16.68
C ALA A 34 -16.38 8.21 -15.34
N PHE A 35 -15.28 8.55 -14.67
CA PHE A 35 -15.26 9.16 -13.34
C PHE A 35 -14.41 10.43 -13.35
N PRO A 36 -15.02 11.63 -13.30
CA PRO A 36 -14.29 12.89 -13.32
C PRO A 36 -13.30 13.01 -12.17
N LEU A 37 -12.12 13.55 -12.47
CA LEU A 37 -11.12 13.85 -11.44
C LEU A 37 -11.61 14.96 -10.49
N SER A 38 -11.12 14.95 -9.25
CA SER A 38 -11.34 16.05 -8.33
C SER A 38 -10.80 17.36 -8.92
N LYS A 39 -11.47 18.48 -8.61
CA LYS A 39 -11.00 19.82 -9.01
C LYS A 39 -9.63 20.16 -8.42
N ASP A 40 -9.29 19.54 -7.28
CA ASP A 40 -8.03 19.72 -6.56
C ASP A 40 -6.98 18.66 -6.93
N ALA A 41 -7.23 17.88 -8.01
CA ALA A 41 -6.29 16.86 -8.48
C ALA A 41 -4.94 17.51 -8.86
N GLN A 42 -3.87 17.10 -8.20
CA GLN A 42 -2.52 17.67 -8.38
C GLN A 42 -1.87 17.28 -9.72
N TYR A 43 -2.43 16.30 -10.43
CA TYR A 43 -1.98 15.83 -11.74
C TYR A 43 -3.12 15.12 -12.46
N GLN A 44 -2.98 15.02 -13.79
CA GLN A 44 -3.93 14.32 -14.64
C GLN A 44 -3.24 13.08 -15.22
N PRO A 45 -3.47 11.90 -14.67
CA PRO A 45 -2.91 10.66 -15.20
C PRO A 45 -3.63 10.24 -16.48
N SER A 46 -2.94 9.43 -17.28
CA SER A 46 -3.60 8.65 -18.33
C SER A 46 -4.61 7.67 -17.71
N PRO A 47 -5.63 7.23 -18.47
CA PRO A 47 -6.51 6.16 -18.01
C PRO A 47 -5.73 4.88 -17.73
N HIS A 48 -6.06 4.26 -16.60
CA HIS A 48 -5.57 2.96 -16.17
C HIS A 48 -6.75 2.20 -15.58
N THR A 49 -7.49 1.55 -16.44
CA THR A 49 -8.76 0.91 -16.12
C THR A 49 -8.57 -0.40 -15.33
N LEU A 50 -9.66 -0.94 -14.80
CA LEU A 50 -9.63 -2.26 -14.17
C LEU A 50 -9.21 -3.35 -15.17
N ASP A 51 -9.59 -3.22 -16.44
CA ASP A 51 -9.21 -4.20 -17.47
C ASP A 51 -7.70 -4.16 -17.77
N ASP A 52 -7.10 -2.96 -17.75
CA ASP A 52 -5.63 -2.80 -17.83
C ASP A 52 -4.93 -3.40 -16.62
N ALA A 53 -5.50 -3.21 -15.43
CA ALA A 53 -4.99 -3.82 -14.20
C ALA A 53 -5.02 -5.36 -14.26
N HIS A 54 -6.12 -5.93 -14.70
CA HIS A 54 -6.22 -7.38 -14.92
C HIS A 54 -5.21 -7.88 -15.94
N ALA A 55 -5.03 -7.17 -17.05
CA ALA A 55 -4.06 -7.53 -18.07
C ALA A 55 -2.63 -7.55 -17.51
N PHE A 56 -2.28 -6.57 -16.67
CA PHE A 56 -0.99 -6.50 -16.00
C PHE A 56 -0.81 -7.63 -14.98
N LEU A 57 -1.72 -7.77 -14.03
CA LEU A 57 -1.62 -8.74 -12.94
C LEU A 57 -1.65 -10.19 -13.44
N ASN A 58 -2.45 -10.49 -14.47
CA ASN A 58 -2.50 -11.84 -15.06
C ASN A 58 -1.14 -12.27 -15.64
N GLN A 59 -0.34 -11.34 -16.19
CA GLN A 59 1.00 -11.64 -16.66
C GLN A 59 1.93 -12.08 -15.51
N LEU A 60 1.67 -11.59 -14.30
CA LEU A 60 2.41 -11.93 -13.08
C LEU A 60 1.82 -13.12 -12.32
N GLY A 61 0.70 -13.70 -12.78
CA GLY A 61 0.01 -14.76 -12.05
C GLY A 61 -0.76 -14.29 -10.81
N ILE A 62 -0.94 -12.97 -10.63
CA ILE A 62 -1.67 -12.40 -9.49
C ILE A 62 -3.16 -12.31 -9.82
N GLN A 63 -4.00 -12.83 -8.95
CA GLN A 63 -5.43 -12.98 -9.19
C GLN A 63 -6.31 -12.08 -8.33
N LYS A 64 -5.77 -11.57 -7.23
CA LYS A 64 -6.53 -10.82 -6.23
C LYS A 64 -5.89 -9.46 -5.99
N MET A 65 -6.71 -8.45 -5.72
CA MET A 65 -6.20 -7.09 -5.54
C MET A 65 -6.96 -6.30 -4.49
N VAL A 66 -6.25 -5.37 -3.87
CA VAL A 66 -6.82 -4.31 -3.04
C VAL A 66 -6.74 -3.01 -3.83
N ILE A 67 -7.91 -2.49 -4.25
CA ILE A 67 -7.99 -1.19 -4.92
C ILE A 67 -7.92 -0.10 -3.86
N VAL A 68 -6.88 0.71 -3.92
CA VAL A 68 -6.68 1.83 -3.01
C VAL A 68 -7.13 3.12 -3.69
N GLN A 69 -7.92 3.94 -2.99
CA GLN A 69 -8.38 5.23 -3.49
C GLN A 69 -7.21 6.13 -3.88
N PRO A 70 -7.08 6.55 -5.14
CA PRO A 70 -6.04 7.48 -5.54
C PRO A 70 -6.42 8.91 -5.15
N SER A 71 -5.42 9.73 -4.76
CA SER A 71 -5.63 11.11 -4.28
C SER A 71 -6.32 12.03 -5.29
N ILE A 72 -6.22 11.73 -6.59
CA ILE A 72 -6.82 12.50 -7.68
C ILE A 72 -8.35 12.51 -7.69
N TYR A 73 -8.99 11.56 -7.00
CA TYR A 73 -10.44 11.51 -6.82
C TYR A 73 -10.88 12.04 -5.45
N SER A 74 -9.94 12.37 -4.55
CA SER A 74 -10.26 12.82 -3.19
C SER A 74 -11.25 11.86 -2.49
N ASN A 75 -12.36 12.36 -1.94
CA ASN A 75 -13.39 11.56 -1.27
C ASN A 75 -14.44 10.96 -2.23
N ASP A 76 -14.33 11.16 -3.54
CA ASP A 76 -15.20 10.49 -4.52
C ASP A 76 -14.66 9.09 -4.84
N ASN A 77 -15.21 8.09 -4.18
CA ASN A 77 -14.80 6.69 -4.33
C ASN A 77 -15.52 5.98 -5.49
N ALA A 78 -16.26 6.66 -6.34
CA ALA A 78 -17.07 6.04 -7.39
C ALA A 78 -16.27 5.08 -8.29
N CYS A 79 -15.08 5.50 -8.74
CA CYS A 79 -14.18 4.68 -9.57
C CYS A 79 -13.68 3.43 -8.81
N THR A 80 -13.21 3.60 -7.59
CA THR A 80 -12.72 2.52 -6.72
C THR A 80 -13.83 1.51 -6.41
N LEU A 81 -15.03 1.97 -6.08
CA LEU A 81 -16.17 1.12 -5.75
C LEU A 81 -16.74 0.41 -6.98
N ASP A 82 -16.70 1.03 -8.17
CA ASP A 82 -17.07 0.37 -9.42
C ASP A 82 -16.09 -0.79 -9.72
N GLY A 83 -14.80 -0.53 -9.62
CA GLY A 83 -13.77 -1.56 -9.74
C GLY A 83 -14.01 -2.72 -8.76
N LEU A 84 -14.29 -2.42 -7.50
CA LEU A 84 -14.56 -3.44 -6.47
C LEU A 84 -15.81 -4.27 -6.79
N ARG A 85 -16.91 -3.66 -7.26
CA ARG A 85 -18.13 -4.38 -7.68
C ARG A 85 -17.84 -5.35 -8.81
N ARG A 86 -17.05 -4.93 -9.81
CA ARG A 86 -16.68 -5.76 -10.97
C ARG A 86 -15.77 -6.93 -10.57
N LEU A 87 -14.87 -6.75 -9.59
CA LEU A 87 -14.01 -7.80 -9.04
C LEU A 87 -14.78 -8.83 -8.22
N GLY A 88 -15.76 -8.36 -7.47
CA GLY A 88 -16.47 -9.14 -6.47
C GLY A 88 -15.63 -9.44 -5.23
N SER A 89 -16.30 -9.75 -4.13
CA SER A 89 -15.67 -9.92 -2.80
C SER A 89 -14.69 -11.10 -2.69
N LYS A 90 -14.72 -12.05 -3.63
CA LYS A 90 -13.79 -13.18 -3.67
C LYS A 90 -12.36 -12.75 -4.08
N ASN A 91 -12.27 -11.81 -5.03
CA ASN A 91 -11.01 -11.42 -5.65
C ASN A 91 -10.61 -9.97 -5.33
N GLY A 92 -11.48 -9.20 -4.72
CA GLY A 92 -11.29 -7.78 -4.49
C GLY A 92 -11.53 -7.33 -3.05
N ARG A 93 -10.71 -6.38 -2.62
CA ARG A 93 -10.94 -5.51 -1.46
C ARG A 93 -10.67 -4.08 -1.89
N ALA A 94 -11.12 -3.13 -1.09
CA ALA A 94 -10.79 -1.74 -1.33
C ALA A 94 -10.44 -0.99 -0.04
N VAL A 95 -9.62 0.04 -0.22
CA VAL A 95 -9.31 1.06 0.76
C VAL A 95 -9.82 2.39 0.20
N VAL A 96 -10.77 3.00 0.87
CA VAL A 96 -11.46 4.22 0.44
C VAL A 96 -10.90 5.47 1.13
N GLN A 97 -11.33 6.64 0.70
CA GLN A 97 -11.10 7.90 1.40
C GLN A 97 -12.44 8.57 1.64
N PHE A 98 -12.66 9.13 2.83
CA PHE A 98 -13.91 9.81 3.17
C PHE A 98 -13.69 10.82 4.28
N ASP A 99 -14.68 11.67 4.50
CA ASP A 99 -14.72 12.57 5.66
C ASP A 99 -15.53 11.91 6.79
N PRO A 100 -14.91 11.59 7.94
CA PRO A 100 -15.58 10.91 9.06
C PRO A 100 -16.67 11.76 9.73
N GLU A 101 -16.70 13.08 9.49
CA GLU A 101 -17.72 13.96 10.04
C GLU A 101 -19.00 13.97 9.20
N THR A 102 -18.91 13.67 7.91
CA THR A 102 -20.03 13.75 6.97
C THR A 102 -20.50 12.40 6.45
N THR A 103 -19.67 11.37 6.52
CA THR A 103 -20.02 10.03 6.03
C THR A 103 -20.80 9.24 7.09
N SER A 104 -22.00 8.80 6.74
CA SER A 104 -22.85 8.07 7.67
C SER A 104 -22.35 6.65 7.96
N ARG A 105 -22.70 6.12 9.14
CA ARG A 105 -22.41 4.71 9.49
C ARG A 105 -23.10 3.72 8.55
N GLU A 106 -24.25 4.09 8.02
CA GLU A 106 -24.98 3.28 7.04
C GLU A 106 -24.18 3.16 5.74
N GLN A 107 -23.65 4.28 5.22
CA GLN A 107 -22.79 4.28 4.05
C GLN A 107 -21.51 3.44 4.27
N LEU A 108 -20.89 3.52 5.45
CA LEU A 108 -19.73 2.70 5.77
C LEU A 108 -20.04 1.21 5.81
N ARG A 109 -21.24 0.81 6.30
CA ARG A 109 -21.70 -0.59 6.26
C ARG A 109 -21.95 -1.07 4.84
N GLU A 110 -22.61 -0.27 4.00
CA GLU A 110 -22.79 -0.59 2.58
C GLU A 110 -21.46 -0.84 1.87
N TRP A 111 -20.47 -0.01 2.12
CA TRP A 111 -19.12 -0.21 1.58
C TRP A 111 -18.44 -1.45 2.14
N HIS A 112 -18.61 -1.72 3.44
CA HIS A 112 -18.09 -2.93 4.07
C HIS A 112 -18.69 -4.20 3.43
N ASP A 113 -20.00 -4.24 3.21
CA ASP A 113 -20.70 -5.36 2.58
C ASP A 113 -20.24 -5.57 1.13
N LEU A 114 -19.88 -4.50 0.43
CA LEU A 114 -19.28 -4.57 -0.89
C LEU A 114 -17.85 -5.16 -0.89
N GLY A 115 -17.12 -5.05 0.22
CA GLY A 115 -15.74 -5.55 0.35
C GLY A 115 -14.69 -4.49 0.70
N VAL A 116 -15.09 -3.26 1.06
CA VAL A 116 -14.15 -2.27 1.61
C VAL A 116 -13.65 -2.74 2.97
N ARG A 117 -12.33 -2.64 3.20
CA ARG A 117 -11.66 -3.10 4.42
C ARG A 117 -10.67 -2.09 4.98
N GLY A 118 -10.65 -0.87 4.46
CA GLY A 118 -9.76 0.14 4.99
C GLY A 118 -10.11 1.56 4.57
N VAL A 119 -9.48 2.51 5.24
CA VAL A 119 -9.50 3.93 4.89
C VAL A 119 -8.08 4.46 4.77
N ARG A 120 -7.84 5.24 3.72
CA ARG A 120 -6.54 5.85 3.43
C ARG A 120 -6.42 7.23 4.03
N LEU A 121 -5.36 7.44 4.80
CA LEU A 121 -4.92 8.75 5.30
C LEU A 121 -3.61 9.12 4.59
N ASN A 122 -3.64 10.18 3.81
CA ASN A 122 -2.50 10.60 3.02
C ASN A 122 -1.86 11.87 3.61
N PHE A 123 -0.76 11.69 4.34
CA PHE A 123 -0.02 12.78 4.97
C PHE A 123 1.18 13.26 4.12
N LYS A 124 1.64 12.45 3.16
CA LYS A 124 2.85 12.74 2.39
C LYS A 124 2.58 13.55 1.12
N SER A 125 1.55 13.23 0.35
CA SER A 125 1.32 13.88 -0.94
C SER A 125 0.67 15.26 -0.85
N VAL A 126 0.21 15.67 0.33
CA VAL A 126 -0.40 16.98 0.56
C VAL A 126 0.58 18.09 0.94
N GLY A 127 1.89 17.79 1.02
CA GLY A 127 2.96 18.79 1.02
C GLY A 127 3.05 19.69 2.25
N GLY A 128 2.57 19.24 3.42
CA GLY A 128 2.65 19.96 4.69
C GLY A 128 3.50 19.23 5.73
N LYS A 129 3.96 19.97 6.75
CA LYS A 129 4.57 19.37 7.93
C LYS A 129 3.48 18.68 8.74
N VAL A 130 3.70 17.42 9.09
CA VAL A 130 2.77 16.65 9.93
C VAL A 130 2.90 17.17 11.38
N GLU A 131 1.79 17.67 11.94
CA GLU A 131 1.71 18.11 13.32
C GLU A 131 1.13 17.01 14.22
N GLN A 132 1.78 16.75 15.37
CA GLN A 132 1.41 15.66 16.28
C GLN A 132 -0.07 15.69 16.69
N ALA A 133 -0.58 16.85 17.10
CA ALA A 133 -1.96 16.97 17.56
C ALA A 133 -2.96 16.69 16.44
N ALA A 134 -2.69 17.19 15.23
CA ALA A 134 -3.53 16.98 14.05
C ALA A 134 -3.54 15.50 13.62
N LEU A 135 -2.37 14.86 13.60
CA LEU A 135 -2.25 13.43 13.31
C LEU A 135 -3.05 12.58 14.30
N THR A 136 -2.83 12.82 15.61
CA THR A 136 -3.51 12.08 16.68
C THR A 136 -5.03 12.26 16.61
N ALA A 137 -5.50 13.50 16.44
CA ALA A 137 -6.93 13.78 16.31
C ALA A 137 -7.55 13.14 15.07
N SER A 138 -6.84 13.16 13.94
CA SER A 138 -7.27 12.51 12.70
C SER A 138 -7.40 11.01 12.89
N MET A 139 -6.36 10.35 13.41
CA MET A 139 -6.38 8.90 13.63
C MET A 139 -7.53 8.47 14.56
N ARG A 140 -7.79 9.21 15.63
CA ARG A 140 -8.92 8.93 16.53
C ARG A 140 -10.27 9.01 15.81
N ARG A 141 -10.52 10.11 15.07
CA ARG A 141 -11.78 10.29 14.32
C ARG A 141 -12.05 9.15 13.35
N TYR A 142 -11.03 8.75 12.58
CA TYR A 142 -11.17 7.61 11.67
C TYR A 142 -11.31 6.29 12.43
N ALA A 143 -10.57 6.08 13.51
CA ALA A 143 -10.73 4.91 14.37
C ALA A 143 -12.15 4.78 14.91
N ASP A 144 -12.73 5.86 15.42
CA ASP A 144 -14.11 5.88 15.95
C ASP A 144 -15.16 5.59 14.85
N ALA A 145 -14.88 6.03 13.60
CA ALA A 145 -15.78 5.76 12.47
C ALA A 145 -15.77 4.29 12.03
N VAL A 146 -14.59 3.61 12.05
CA VAL A 146 -14.43 2.30 11.38
C VAL A 146 -14.09 1.13 12.32
N ARG A 147 -13.90 1.36 13.62
CA ARG A 147 -13.50 0.33 14.59
C ARG A 147 -14.47 -0.86 14.62
N GLU A 148 -15.77 -0.62 14.61
CA GLU A 148 -16.79 -1.67 14.62
C GLU A 148 -16.77 -2.52 13.34
N LEU A 149 -16.23 -1.99 12.24
CA LEU A 149 -16.08 -2.67 10.95
C LEU A 149 -14.77 -3.43 10.82
N GLY A 150 -13.83 -3.25 11.76
CA GLY A 150 -12.50 -3.87 11.72
C GLY A 150 -11.63 -3.41 10.54
N TRP A 151 -11.88 -2.19 10.01
CA TRP A 151 -11.12 -1.68 8.87
C TRP A 151 -9.70 -1.29 9.27
N VAL A 152 -8.80 -1.34 8.28
CA VAL A 152 -7.41 -0.91 8.40
C VAL A 152 -7.32 0.61 8.22
N LEU A 153 -6.54 1.28 9.06
CA LEU A 153 -6.06 2.64 8.76
C LEU A 153 -4.81 2.53 7.90
N GLU A 154 -4.90 2.86 6.63
CA GLU A 154 -3.78 2.85 5.68
C GLU A 154 -3.15 4.23 5.59
N LEU A 155 -1.86 4.32 5.87
CA LEU A 155 -1.15 5.58 6.03
C LEU A 155 -0.06 5.74 4.98
N TYR A 156 -0.18 6.74 4.12
CA TYR A 156 0.92 7.22 3.31
C TYR A 156 1.62 8.37 4.06
N ILE A 157 2.64 7.99 4.82
CA ILE A 157 3.39 8.88 5.75
C ILE A 157 4.90 8.77 5.47
N ALA A 158 5.65 9.83 5.70
CA ALA A 158 7.10 9.78 5.60
C ALA A 158 7.70 9.03 6.79
N LEU A 159 8.79 8.28 6.56
CA LEU A 159 9.47 7.53 7.62
C LEU A 159 9.94 8.45 8.75
N GLU A 160 10.36 9.65 8.41
CA GLU A 160 10.77 10.71 9.34
C GLU A 160 9.62 11.14 10.29
N ASP A 161 8.37 10.97 9.88
CA ASP A 161 7.19 11.31 10.67
C ASP A 161 6.62 10.11 11.46
N VAL A 162 7.15 8.90 11.27
CA VAL A 162 6.72 7.70 12.02
C VAL A 162 6.88 7.85 13.53
N PRO A 163 7.85 8.60 14.10
CA PRO A 163 7.87 8.90 15.53
C PRO A 163 6.60 9.63 16.03
N LEU A 164 5.96 10.43 15.18
CA LEU A 164 4.68 11.07 15.50
C LEU A 164 3.54 10.05 15.50
N LEU A 165 3.58 9.12 14.53
CA LEU A 165 2.64 7.99 14.48
C LEU A 165 2.77 7.09 15.72
N GLU A 166 3.99 6.77 16.13
CA GLU A 166 4.25 5.98 17.33
C GLU A 166 3.62 6.60 18.59
N LYS A 167 3.73 7.91 18.73
CA LYS A 167 3.09 8.66 19.82
C LYS A 167 1.56 8.67 19.70
N ALA A 168 1.03 8.83 18.48
CA ALA A 168 -0.42 8.80 18.26
C ALA A 168 -1.02 7.42 18.56
N MET A 169 -0.25 6.34 18.34
CA MET A 169 -0.63 4.96 18.64
C MET A 169 -0.28 4.50 20.06
N ALA A 170 0.25 5.38 20.92
CA ALA A 170 0.46 5.08 22.34
C ALA A 170 -0.87 4.82 23.05
N GLU A 171 -1.95 5.39 22.57
CA GLU A 171 -3.31 5.02 22.93
C GLU A 171 -3.78 3.85 22.06
N GLU A 172 -4.43 2.89 22.66
CA GLU A 172 -4.92 1.70 21.96
C GLU A 172 -6.12 2.10 21.07
N LEU A 173 -5.87 2.22 19.77
CA LEU A 173 -6.92 2.58 18.80
C LEU A 173 -7.88 1.40 18.51
N GLY A 174 -7.51 0.17 18.88
CA GLY A 174 -8.30 -1.03 18.60
C GLY A 174 -8.39 -1.38 17.11
N LEU A 175 -7.41 -0.92 16.31
CA LEU A 175 -7.40 -1.10 14.86
C LEU A 175 -6.03 -1.54 14.36
N LYS A 176 -6.02 -2.18 13.19
CA LYS A 176 -4.82 -2.40 12.40
C LYS A 176 -4.44 -1.10 11.69
N VAL A 177 -3.15 -0.78 11.69
CA VAL A 177 -2.57 0.34 10.94
C VAL A 177 -1.62 -0.22 9.89
N CYS A 178 -1.70 0.24 8.65
CA CYS A 178 -0.81 -0.19 7.58
C CYS A 178 -0.03 1.00 7.02
N VAL A 179 1.30 0.93 7.07
CA VAL A 179 2.19 1.96 6.53
C VAL A 179 2.53 1.61 5.08
N ASP A 180 2.28 2.54 4.15
CA ASP A 180 2.56 2.36 2.74
C ASP A 180 4.07 2.43 2.44
N HIS A 181 4.53 1.61 1.49
CA HIS A 181 5.80 1.74 0.77
C HIS A 181 7.02 1.95 1.69
N PHE A 182 7.25 1.02 2.62
CA PHE A 182 8.39 1.07 3.57
C PHE A 182 8.40 2.31 4.49
N GLY A 183 7.30 3.06 4.62
CA GLY A 183 7.29 4.37 5.27
C GLY A 183 7.89 5.49 4.42
N HIS A 184 8.28 5.22 3.18
CA HIS A 184 8.71 6.18 2.16
C HIS A 184 9.70 7.24 2.69
N PRO A 185 10.93 6.85 3.10
CA PRO A 185 11.97 7.79 3.53
C PRO A 185 12.24 8.86 2.47
N SER A 186 12.68 10.03 2.89
CA SER A 186 13.00 11.12 1.99
C SER A 186 14.28 10.84 1.17
N PRO A 187 14.44 11.42 -0.03
CA PRO A 187 15.69 11.31 -0.79
C PRO A 187 16.91 11.77 0.02
N GLU A 188 16.77 12.83 0.81
CA GLU A 188 17.85 13.36 1.66
C GLU A 188 18.28 12.34 2.72
N SER A 189 17.32 11.66 3.36
CA SER A 189 17.60 10.61 4.35
C SER A 189 18.29 9.41 3.67
N MET A 190 17.82 9.03 2.47
CA MET A 190 18.40 7.94 1.69
C MET A 190 19.85 8.19 1.28
N GLU A 191 20.20 9.42 0.90
CA GLU A 191 21.57 9.80 0.52
C GLU A 191 22.55 9.74 1.70
N LYS A 192 22.09 10.03 2.92
CA LYS A 192 22.91 10.07 4.12
C LYS A 192 23.07 8.72 4.81
N ALA A 193 22.11 7.83 4.64
CA ALA A 193 22.07 6.54 5.28
C ALA A 193 23.09 5.57 4.66
N LYS A 194 23.66 4.70 5.49
CA LYS A 194 24.47 3.55 5.07
C LYS A 194 23.74 2.21 5.25
N LYS A 195 22.73 2.20 6.09
CA LYS A 195 21.87 1.06 6.41
C LYS A 195 20.49 1.55 6.90
N ALA A 196 19.51 0.65 7.02
CA ALA A 196 18.16 1.00 7.45
C ALA A 196 18.11 1.73 8.79
N GLN A 197 18.94 1.33 9.76
CA GLN A 197 18.99 1.92 11.10
C GLN A 197 19.47 3.37 11.12
N ASP A 198 20.09 3.86 10.04
CA ASP A 198 20.50 5.26 9.93
C ASP A 198 19.37 6.17 9.44
N LEU A 199 18.26 5.58 8.95
CA LEU A 199 17.10 6.33 8.47
C LEU A 199 16.29 6.91 9.64
N PRO A 200 16.04 8.22 9.67
CA PRO A 200 15.20 8.82 10.72
C PRO A 200 13.80 8.19 10.74
N GLY A 201 13.34 7.82 11.93
CA GLY A 201 12.04 7.19 12.15
C GLY A 201 12.02 5.67 12.01
N PHE A 202 13.08 5.03 11.51
CA PHE A 202 13.14 3.58 11.35
C PHE A 202 12.96 2.84 12.69
N ASP A 203 13.65 3.28 13.76
CA ASP A 203 13.51 2.68 15.09
C ASP A 203 12.07 2.74 15.62
N SER A 204 11.35 3.83 15.33
CA SER A 204 9.93 3.94 15.69
C SER A 204 9.06 2.98 14.88
N LEU A 205 9.36 2.76 13.60
CA LEU A 205 8.68 1.76 12.77
C LEU A 205 8.90 0.35 13.31
N VAL A 206 10.12 0.02 13.71
CA VAL A 206 10.46 -1.27 14.33
C VAL A 206 9.62 -1.49 15.59
N ARG A 207 9.61 -0.53 16.52
CA ARG A 207 8.79 -0.64 17.75
C ARG A 207 7.30 -0.77 17.48
N LEU A 208 6.78 -0.08 16.47
CA LEU A 208 5.38 -0.21 16.06
C LEU A 208 5.08 -1.61 15.50
N LEU A 209 5.97 -2.17 14.70
CA LEU A 209 5.85 -3.54 14.21
C LEU A 209 5.88 -4.56 15.35
N GLU A 210 6.81 -4.42 16.29
CA GLU A 210 6.94 -5.31 17.47
C GLU A 210 5.66 -5.32 18.32
N ARG A 211 4.94 -4.20 18.44
CA ARG A 211 3.63 -4.13 19.11
C ARG A 211 2.53 -4.93 18.39
N GLY A 212 2.72 -5.27 17.12
CA GLY A 212 1.89 -6.22 16.36
C GLY A 212 0.61 -5.66 15.74
N GLN A 213 0.26 -4.40 15.95
CA GLN A 213 -0.91 -3.75 15.34
C GLN A 213 -0.56 -2.98 14.07
N THR A 214 0.72 -2.82 13.77
CA THR A 214 1.22 -2.11 12.59
C THR A 214 1.68 -3.09 11.54
N TRP A 215 1.31 -2.81 10.31
CA TRP A 215 1.66 -3.53 9.10
C TRP A 215 2.47 -2.62 8.19
N VAL A 216 3.27 -3.20 7.28
CA VAL A 216 4.02 -2.45 6.27
C VAL A 216 3.81 -3.07 4.90
N LYS A 217 3.56 -2.23 3.89
CA LYS A 217 3.61 -2.64 2.49
C LYS A 217 5.06 -2.61 2.00
N VAL A 218 5.60 -3.77 1.72
CA VAL A 218 6.93 -3.94 1.08
C VAL A 218 6.75 -3.79 -0.43
N SER A 219 6.67 -2.54 -0.88
CA SER A 219 6.23 -2.20 -2.24
C SER A 219 6.80 -0.86 -2.72
N ALA A 220 6.71 -0.60 -4.03
CA ALA A 220 7.07 0.67 -4.64
C ALA A 220 8.51 1.14 -4.34
N SER A 221 9.46 0.21 -4.26
CA SER A 221 10.88 0.53 -4.03
C SER A 221 11.47 1.45 -5.11
N TYR A 222 10.91 1.44 -6.32
CA TYR A 222 11.26 2.36 -7.41
C TYR A 222 10.98 3.85 -7.08
N ARG A 223 10.12 4.15 -6.09
CA ARG A 223 9.89 5.51 -5.59
C ARG A 223 11.03 5.99 -4.70
N LEU A 224 11.78 5.05 -4.12
CA LEU A 224 12.91 5.33 -3.23
C LEU A 224 14.22 5.40 -4.01
N SER A 225 14.40 4.58 -5.04
CA SER A 225 15.60 4.55 -5.89
C SER A 225 15.27 4.09 -7.31
N ARG A 226 16.03 4.63 -8.29
CA ARG A 226 16.00 4.15 -9.69
C ARG A 226 16.81 2.87 -9.89
N ASP A 227 17.59 2.48 -8.90
CA ASP A 227 18.32 1.21 -8.86
C ASP A 227 17.52 0.18 -8.03
N PRO A 228 17.00 -0.90 -8.65
CA PRO A 228 16.27 -1.93 -7.94
C PRO A 228 17.12 -2.69 -6.91
N THR A 229 18.45 -2.62 -7.03
CA THR A 229 19.41 -3.25 -6.11
C THR A 229 20.04 -2.27 -5.12
N HIS A 230 19.42 -1.08 -4.92
CA HIS A 230 19.97 -0.04 -4.07
C HIS A 230 20.15 -0.54 -2.63
N PRO A 231 21.39 -0.48 -2.06
CA PRO A 231 21.70 -1.15 -0.78
C PRO A 231 20.84 -0.71 0.40
N ILE A 232 20.45 0.56 0.45
CA ILE A 232 19.61 1.08 1.54
C ILE A 232 18.17 0.56 1.42
N VAL A 233 17.66 0.45 0.20
CA VAL A 233 16.30 -0.09 -0.06
C VAL A 233 16.28 -1.58 0.31
N GLU A 234 17.28 -2.34 -0.09
CA GLU A 234 17.46 -3.75 0.29
C GLU A 234 17.55 -3.88 1.81
N SER A 235 18.43 -3.10 2.46
CA SER A 235 18.59 -3.10 3.92
C SER A 235 17.26 -2.80 4.62
N LEU A 236 16.51 -1.78 4.16
CA LEU A 236 15.23 -1.38 4.73
C LEU A 236 14.20 -2.50 4.59
N CYS A 237 14.09 -3.11 3.42
CA CYS A 237 13.17 -4.23 3.16
C CYS A 237 13.49 -5.42 4.08
N ARG A 238 14.74 -5.84 4.14
CA ARG A 238 15.17 -7.00 4.93
C ARG A 238 14.97 -6.78 6.43
N GLU A 239 15.32 -5.61 6.97
CA GLU A 239 15.14 -5.32 8.40
C GLU A 239 13.67 -5.26 8.81
N ILE A 240 12.78 -4.72 7.96
CA ILE A 240 11.33 -4.77 8.20
C ILE A 240 10.84 -6.23 8.22
N LEU A 241 11.25 -7.04 7.23
CA LEU A 241 10.90 -8.44 7.14
C LEU A 241 11.40 -9.26 8.34
N LYS A 242 12.63 -9.04 8.80
CA LYS A 242 13.21 -9.68 10.00
C LYS A 242 12.44 -9.33 11.26
N THR A 243 12.01 -8.08 11.39
CA THR A 243 11.32 -7.60 12.60
C THR A 243 9.99 -8.34 12.80
N ARG A 244 9.12 -8.34 11.77
CA ARG A 244 7.80 -8.97 11.84
C ARG A 244 7.34 -9.41 10.43
N PRO A 245 7.80 -10.58 9.97
CA PRO A 245 7.40 -11.09 8.65
C PRO A 245 5.90 -11.28 8.51
N ASP A 246 5.20 -11.56 9.60
CA ASP A 246 3.75 -11.70 9.69
C ASP A 246 2.98 -10.36 9.66
N ARG A 247 3.69 -9.23 9.58
CA ARG A 247 3.14 -7.88 9.46
C ARG A 247 3.58 -7.18 8.17
N CYS A 248 4.10 -7.93 7.21
CA CYS A 248 4.51 -7.44 5.90
C CYS A 248 3.54 -7.94 4.83
N VAL A 249 3.15 -7.06 3.91
CA VAL A 249 2.32 -7.41 2.74
C VAL A 249 2.95 -6.89 1.46
N PHE A 250 2.82 -7.67 0.39
CA PHE A 250 3.34 -7.35 -0.93
C PHE A 250 2.34 -6.50 -1.74
N ALA A 251 2.87 -5.60 -2.58
CA ALA A 251 2.07 -4.88 -3.57
C ALA A 251 2.91 -4.44 -4.77
N THR A 252 2.26 -4.25 -5.92
CA THR A 252 2.92 -3.74 -7.13
C THR A 252 2.93 -2.21 -7.20
N ASP A 253 1.96 -1.55 -6.58
CA ASP A 253 1.69 -0.10 -6.72
C ASP A 253 1.34 0.29 -8.17
N TRP A 254 0.71 -0.65 -8.91
CA TRP A 254 0.22 -0.37 -10.25
C TRP A 254 -0.81 0.79 -10.22
N PRO A 255 -0.83 1.72 -11.17
CA PRO A 255 -0.12 1.74 -12.46
C PRO A 255 1.23 2.48 -12.42
N HIS A 256 1.91 2.57 -11.31
CA HIS A 256 3.21 3.23 -11.15
C HIS A 256 3.15 4.72 -11.50
N THR A 257 2.12 5.41 -11.02
CA THR A 257 1.82 6.81 -11.34
C THR A 257 3.04 7.71 -11.22
N ARG A 258 3.27 8.59 -12.21
CA ARG A 258 4.45 9.46 -12.38
C ARG A 258 5.75 8.73 -12.76
N PHE A 259 5.66 7.44 -13.13
CA PHE A 259 6.80 6.63 -13.55
C PHE A 259 6.48 5.92 -14.86
N ASP A 260 5.96 6.68 -15.83
CA ASP A 260 5.56 6.15 -17.13
C ASP A 260 6.70 5.38 -17.80
N GLY A 261 6.40 4.18 -18.32
CA GLY A 261 7.38 3.32 -18.96
C GLY A 261 8.36 2.61 -18.01
N LEU A 262 8.09 2.62 -16.69
CA LEU A 262 8.87 1.87 -15.73
C LEU A 262 8.76 0.36 -16.00
N ASP A 263 9.90 -0.32 -16.11
CA ASP A 263 9.97 -1.77 -15.90
C ASP A 263 9.97 -2.05 -14.40
N VAL A 264 8.83 -2.51 -13.88
CA VAL A 264 8.68 -2.78 -12.44
C VAL A 264 9.22 -4.16 -12.04
N VAL A 265 9.42 -5.08 -12.99
CA VAL A 265 9.81 -6.48 -12.72
C VAL A 265 11.06 -6.59 -11.87
N PRO A 266 12.17 -5.85 -12.14
CA PRO A 266 13.37 -5.94 -11.30
C PRO A 266 13.12 -5.50 -9.84
N TYR A 267 12.19 -4.57 -9.61
CA TYR A 267 11.84 -4.10 -8.27
C TYR A 267 10.98 -5.12 -7.51
N LEU A 268 10.07 -5.80 -8.21
CA LEU A 268 9.29 -6.90 -7.63
C LEU A 268 10.18 -8.09 -7.31
N ASP A 269 11.07 -8.47 -8.23
CA ASP A 269 12.06 -9.53 -7.99
C ASP A 269 12.92 -9.23 -6.74
N ALA A 270 13.43 -8.02 -6.59
CA ALA A 270 14.24 -7.64 -5.43
C ALA A 270 13.48 -7.80 -4.11
N VAL A 271 12.17 -7.53 -4.08
CA VAL A 271 11.33 -7.77 -2.90
C VAL A 271 11.18 -9.27 -2.63
N LEU A 272 10.92 -10.09 -3.67
CA LEU A 272 10.83 -11.54 -3.50
C LEU A 272 12.16 -12.14 -3.05
N ASP A 273 13.27 -11.67 -3.62
CA ASP A 273 14.62 -12.10 -3.22
C ASP A 273 14.90 -11.77 -1.74
N ALA A 274 14.49 -10.60 -1.27
CA ALA A 274 14.64 -10.20 0.13
C ALA A 274 13.83 -11.10 1.07
N ILE A 275 12.58 -11.46 0.69
CA ILE A 275 11.72 -12.36 1.46
C ILE A 275 12.37 -13.75 1.59
N GLU A 276 12.81 -14.32 0.46
CA GLU A 276 13.44 -15.66 0.44
C GLU A 276 14.80 -15.68 1.14
N ALA A 277 15.60 -14.62 0.99
CA ALA A 277 16.91 -14.50 1.66
C ALA A 277 16.83 -14.47 3.19
N GLU A 278 15.69 -14.00 3.74
CA GLU A 278 15.42 -14.07 5.18
C GLU A 278 14.75 -15.39 5.61
N GLY A 279 14.61 -16.35 4.70
CA GLY A 279 13.97 -17.65 4.99
C GLY A 279 12.46 -17.55 5.21
N ILE A 280 11.83 -16.49 4.75
CA ILE A 280 10.39 -16.23 4.88
C ILE A 280 9.69 -16.82 3.66
N SER A 281 8.53 -17.43 3.89
CA SER A 281 7.72 -17.98 2.80
C SER A 281 7.05 -16.87 2.00
N LEU A 282 7.15 -16.89 0.67
CA LEU A 282 6.36 -16.03 -0.22
C LEU A 282 4.86 -16.21 0.02
N GLN A 283 4.40 -17.43 0.32
CA GLN A 283 3.02 -17.72 0.68
C GLN A 283 2.56 -16.89 1.89
N GLN A 284 3.43 -16.67 2.87
CA GLN A 284 3.11 -15.86 4.03
C GLN A 284 2.86 -14.40 3.64
N VAL A 285 3.80 -13.75 2.97
CA VAL A 285 3.78 -12.31 2.69
C VAL A 285 2.80 -11.94 1.58
N LEU A 286 2.62 -12.83 0.59
CA LEU A 286 1.82 -12.57 -0.59
C LEU A 286 0.37 -13.09 -0.49
N VAL A 287 0.10 -14.03 0.44
CA VAL A 287 -1.23 -14.66 0.56
C VAL A 287 -1.79 -14.56 1.97
N SER A 288 -1.13 -15.17 2.96
CA SER A 288 -1.70 -15.31 4.31
C SER A 288 -1.81 -13.96 5.03
N ASN A 289 -0.75 -13.16 4.99
CA ASN A 289 -0.74 -11.84 5.61
C ASN A 289 -1.79 -10.88 5.01
N PRO A 290 -1.94 -10.75 3.66
CA PRO A 290 -3.03 -9.99 3.07
C PRO A 290 -4.43 -10.46 3.51
N GLN A 291 -4.64 -11.77 3.61
CA GLN A 291 -5.91 -12.33 4.09
C GLN A 291 -6.21 -11.89 5.52
N GLU A 292 -5.22 -11.97 6.43
CA GLU A 292 -5.37 -11.48 7.81
C GLU A 292 -5.60 -9.97 7.87
N LEU A 293 -4.83 -9.19 7.10
CA LEU A 293 -4.91 -7.73 7.14
C LEU A 293 -6.29 -7.23 6.69
N PHE A 294 -6.80 -7.76 5.56
CA PHE A 294 -8.00 -7.26 4.90
C PHE A 294 -9.24 -8.14 5.11
N ASP A 295 -9.24 -9.02 6.13
CA ASP A 295 -10.37 -9.94 6.42
C ASP A 295 -10.85 -10.64 5.12
N ALA A 296 -9.91 -11.26 4.43
CA ALA A 296 -10.14 -11.88 3.12
C ALA A 296 -10.19 -13.40 3.20
N GLU A 297 -10.41 -13.97 4.38
CA GLU A 297 -10.61 -15.40 4.54
C GLU A 297 -11.88 -15.85 3.79
N ALA A 298 -11.77 -17.01 3.16
CA ALA A 298 -12.90 -17.62 2.50
C ALA A 298 -13.99 -17.94 3.54
N ARG A 299 -15.06 -17.14 3.55
CA ARG A 299 -16.33 -17.55 4.17
C ARG A 299 -17.08 -18.44 3.20
#